data_c8eaaab4b7b312f7c23ee7e95edaa51d
#
_entry.id   c8eaaab4b7b312f7c23ee7e95edaa51d
#
_cell.length_a   1.000
_cell.length_b   1.000
_cell.length_c   1.000
_cell.angle_alpha   90.00
_cell.angle_beta   90.00
_cell.angle_gamma   90.00
#
_symmetry.space_group_name_H-M   'P 1'
#
loop_
_entity.id
_entity.type
_entity.pdbx_description
1 polymer ?
#
loop_
_entity_poly.entity_id
_entity_poly.type
_entity_poly.pdbx_seq_one_letter_code
_entity_poly.pdbx_strand_id
1 'polypeptide(L)'
;MLRAIPKGFLCAFAAAVLAIAPAAHAQQKDFKPHVGQQGKDVVWVPTPDEVVERMLNMAQTKPEDYVIDLGAGDGKIAIAAAKKFGARSTGIEYNPDMAALAQRNAQAAGVGGKAQIVQGDIFVSDFTQATVLTMYLLPSLNMKLRPQILAMRPGTRVVTHAFNMEDWEPDESSDVDGRRVYLWVVPASVAGRWAMELSGAGASEKISLNLDQKYQKIEGVAYLGSTLAGLREPRLSGFRIGFAYVDNRGVRRDFTGRVTGSNMEGSFRTDAGQEGRWSATKK
;
A
#
# COMPACT_ATOMS: atom_id res chain seq x y z
N MET A 1 -67.76 63.15 47.01
CA MET A 1 -66.82 63.07 45.88
C MET A 1 -65.45 62.74 46.41
N LEU A 2 -65.08 61.45 46.44
CA LEU A 2 -63.71 60.99 46.77
C LEU A 2 -63.28 60.00 45.70
N ARG A 3 -62.23 60.38 45.01
CA ARG A 3 -61.58 59.57 44.00
C ARG A 3 -60.59 58.54 44.62
N ALA A 4 -60.73 57.30 44.25
CA ALA A 4 -59.88 56.20 44.67
C ALA A 4 -58.56 56.18 43.81
N ILE A 5 -57.46 55.90 44.48
CA ILE A 5 -56.14 55.71 43.90
C ILE A 5 -55.89 54.24 43.67
N PRO A 6 -55.42 53.78 42.51
CA PRO A 6 -55.09 52.35 42.27
C PRO A 6 -53.72 51.94 42.82
N LYS A 7 -53.67 50.76 43.39
CA LYS A 7 -52.49 50.10 43.96
C LYS A 7 -51.55 49.65 42.83
N GLY A 8 -50.30 50.07 42.93
CA GLY A 8 -49.25 49.62 41.99
C GLY A 8 -48.86 48.18 42.21
N PHE A 9 -48.65 47.48 41.08
CA PHE A 9 -48.07 46.14 40.99
C PHE A 9 -46.57 46.22 41.10
N LEU A 10 -45.95 45.58 42.08
CA LEU A 10 -44.54 45.44 42.25
C LEU A 10 -44.12 44.15 41.50
N CYS A 11 -43.49 44.30 40.31
CA CYS A 11 -42.87 43.17 39.61
C CYS A 11 -41.44 42.92 40.20
N ALA A 12 -41.32 41.77 40.87
CA ALA A 12 -40.07 41.23 41.34
C ALA A 12 -39.32 40.53 40.15
N PHE A 13 -38.24 41.15 39.68
CA PHE A 13 -37.33 40.48 38.78
C PHE A 13 -36.45 39.50 39.55
N ALA A 14 -36.67 38.21 39.38
CA ALA A 14 -35.76 37.18 39.85
C ALA A 14 -34.62 37.03 38.85
N ALA A 15 -33.44 37.51 39.20
CA ALA A 15 -32.22 37.28 38.42
C ALA A 15 -31.73 35.83 38.63
N ALA A 16 -31.90 34.99 37.62
CA ALA A 16 -31.31 33.65 37.61
C ALA A 16 -29.81 33.76 37.29
N VAL A 17 -28.97 33.57 38.31
CA VAL A 17 -27.52 33.43 38.12
C VAL A 17 -27.23 32.03 37.57
N LEU A 18 -26.96 31.92 36.27
CA LEU A 18 -26.41 30.70 35.66
C LEU A 18 -24.95 30.53 36.16
N ALA A 19 -24.76 29.60 37.07
CA ALA A 19 -23.42 29.13 37.47
C ALA A 19 -22.83 28.33 36.31
N ILE A 20 -21.94 28.93 35.53
CA ILE A 20 -21.08 28.24 34.57
C ILE A 20 -20.07 27.46 35.39
N ALA A 21 -20.31 26.15 35.58
CA ALA A 21 -19.33 25.25 36.13
C ALA A 21 -18.14 25.15 35.14
N PRO A 22 -16.92 25.36 35.57
CA PRO A 22 -15.75 25.14 34.69
C PRO A 22 -15.75 23.64 34.34
N ALA A 23 -15.81 23.33 33.05
CA ALA A 23 -15.58 21.96 32.58
C ALA A 23 -14.17 21.57 33.01
N ALA A 24 -14.08 20.69 33.98
CA ALA A 24 -12.80 20.10 34.39
C ALA A 24 -12.24 19.33 33.15
N HIS A 25 -11.34 19.96 32.43
CA HIS A 25 -10.49 19.27 31.48
C HIS A 25 -9.66 18.32 32.33
N ALA A 26 -10.04 17.05 32.36
CA ALA A 26 -9.20 16.01 32.90
C ALA A 26 -7.85 16.12 32.16
N GLN A 27 -6.80 16.52 32.86
CA GLN A 27 -5.44 16.52 32.33
C GLN A 27 -5.15 15.07 31.94
N GLN A 28 -5.27 14.77 30.64
CA GLN A 28 -4.90 13.50 30.08
C GLN A 28 -3.39 13.36 30.37
N LYS A 29 -3.04 12.43 31.25
CA LYS A 29 -1.65 12.16 31.61
C LYS A 29 -0.88 11.98 30.32
N ASP A 30 0.20 12.77 30.11
CA ASP A 30 1.03 12.66 28.92
C ASP A 30 1.54 11.23 28.78
N PHE A 31 0.95 10.47 27.90
CA PHE A 31 1.36 9.12 27.59
C PHE A 31 2.76 9.17 26.94
N LYS A 32 3.73 8.53 27.59
CA LYS A 32 5.12 8.42 27.13
C LYS A 32 5.45 6.95 26.93
N PRO A 33 5.53 6.45 25.69
CA PRO A 33 5.91 5.08 25.44
C PRO A 33 7.38 4.84 25.80
N HIS A 34 7.71 3.60 26.16
CA HIS A 34 9.08 3.15 26.31
C HIS A 34 9.37 2.02 25.33
N VAL A 35 10.59 1.95 24.83
CA VAL A 35 11.03 0.88 23.91
C VAL A 35 10.87 -0.48 24.61
N GLY A 36 10.27 -1.45 23.91
CA GLY A 36 9.92 -2.74 24.49
C GLY A 36 8.55 -2.76 25.20
N GLN A 37 7.80 -1.66 25.18
CA GLN A 37 6.44 -1.63 25.72
C GLN A 37 5.57 -2.67 25.01
N GLN A 38 4.80 -3.42 25.80
CA GLN A 38 3.88 -4.45 25.30
C GLN A 38 2.79 -3.81 24.43
N GLY A 39 2.68 -4.26 23.18
CA GLY A 39 1.55 -4.01 22.29
C GLY A 39 0.58 -5.20 22.30
N LYS A 40 -0.34 -5.25 21.32
CA LYS A 40 -1.28 -6.36 21.19
C LYS A 40 -0.57 -7.68 20.83
N ASP A 41 0.19 -7.67 19.78
CA ASP A 41 0.83 -8.87 19.19
C ASP A 41 2.37 -8.74 19.15
N VAL A 42 2.90 -7.52 19.31
CA VAL A 42 4.33 -7.22 19.30
C VAL A 42 4.67 -6.17 20.36
N VAL A 43 5.93 -6.15 20.81
CA VAL A 43 6.46 -5.02 21.59
C VAL A 43 6.73 -3.84 20.68
N TRP A 44 6.50 -2.62 21.18
CA TRP A 44 6.79 -1.41 20.41
C TRP A 44 8.29 -1.13 20.36
N VAL A 45 8.82 -1.01 19.14
CA VAL A 45 10.19 -0.58 18.85
C VAL A 45 10.12 0.44 17.70
N PRO A 46 10.56 1.69 17.90
CA PRO A 46 10.49 2.70 16.86
C PRO A 46 11.49 2.40 15.73
N THR A 47 11.07 2.57 14.48
CA THR A 47 11.98 2.51 13.33
C THR A 47 12.90 3.75 13.33
N PRO A 48 14.22 3.62 13.18
CA PRO A 48 15.13 4.75 13.03
C PRO A 48 14.80 5.62 11.81
N ASP A 49 15.12 6.91 11.87
CA ASP A 49 14.71 7.88 10.83
C ASP A 49 15.33 7.59 9.47
N GLU A 50 16.59 7.15 9.44
CA GLU A 50 17.31 6.75 8.22
C GLU A 50 16.66 5.51 7.56
N VAL A 51 16.14 4.58 8.38
CA VAL A 51 15.42 3.40 7.88
C VAL A 51 14.06 3.79 7.33
N VAL A 52 13.32 4.68 8.02
CA VAL A 52 12.04 5.23 7.52
C VAL A 52 12.23 5.89 6.15
N GLU A 53 13.28 6.71 6.03
CA GLU A 53 13.58 7.39 4.78
C GLU A 53 13.95 6.41 3.67
N ARG A 54 14.76 5.37 4.00
CA ARG A 54 15.08 4.30 3.06
C ARG A 54 13.86 3.53 2.61
N MET A 55 12.95 3.17 3.52
CA MET A 55 11.68 2.50 3.19
C MET A 55 10.87 3.30 2.17
N LEU A 56 10.65 4.58 2.43
CA LEU A 56 9.85 5.44 1.57
C LEU A 56 10.53 5.75 0.22
N ASN A 57 11.86 5.86 0.20
CA ASN A 57 12.65 6.00 -1.03
C ASN A 57 12.62 4.72 -1.89
N MET A 58 12.78 3.54 -1.29
CA MET A 58 12.66 2.25 -2.01
C MET A 58 11.27 2.09 -2.63
N ALA A 59 10.23 2.50 -1.91
CA ALA A 59 8.87 2.56 -2.45
C ALA A 59 8.70 3.61 -3.55
N GLN A 60 9.69 4.45 -3.83
CA GLN A 60 9.57 5.59 -4.74
C GLN A 60 8.32 6.42 -4.42
N THR A 61 8.10 6.69 -3.14
CA THR A 61 6.92 7.40 -2.65
C THR A 61 6.83 8.80 -3.26
N LYS A 62 5.64 9.19 -3.71
CA LYS A 62 5.36 10.46 -4.42
C LYS A 62 4.18 11.18 -3.77
N PRO A 63 3.97 12.47 -4.07
CA PRO A 63 2.84 13.24 -3.53
C PRO A 63 1.46 12.65 -3.87
N GLU A 64 1.35 11.92 -4.98
CA GLU A 64 0.10 11.29 -5.43
C GLU A 64 -0.20 9.97 -4.71
N ASP A 65 0.76 9.45 -3.96
CA ASP A 65 0.61 8.19 -3.24
C ASP A 65 -0.29 8.32 -2.02
N TYR A 66 -0.90 7.20 -1.69
CA TYR A 66 -1.54 6.98 -0.41
C TYR A 66 -0.77 5.93 0.36
N VAL A 67 -0.05 6.36 1.38
CA VAL A 67 0.74 5.50 2.27
C VAL A 67 -0.14 5.01 3.41
N ILE A 68 -0.22 3.70 3.63
CA ILE A 68 -0.81 3.15 4.86
C ILE A 68 0.29 2.43 5.64
N ASP A 69 0.39 2.75 6.94
CA ASP A 69 1.37 2.17 7.87
C ASP A 69 0.66 1.25 8.86
N LEU A 70 0.96 -0.04 8.81
CA LEU A 70 0.33 -1.05 9.66
C LEU A 70 1.14 -1.25 10.95
N GLY A 71 0.51 -0.95 12.09
CA GLY A 71 1.18 -0.90 13.39
C GLY A 71 1.98 0.38 13.54
N ALA A 72 1.31 1.52 13.34
CA ALA A 72 1.96 2.83 13.16
C ALA A 72 2.75 3.32 14.38
N GLY A 73 2.52 2.75 15.57
CA GLY A 73 3.20 3.16 16.78
C GLY A 73 3.03 4.65 17.05
N ASP A 74 4.13 5.38 17.18
CA ASP A 74 4.16 6.83 17.40
C ASP A 74 3.88 7.67 16.13
N GLY A 75 3.55 7.03 15.00
CA GLY A 75 3.19 7.64 13.74
C GLY A 75 4.36 8.03 12.84
N LYS A 76 5.58 7.67 13.19
CA LYS A 76 6.81 8.15 12.55
C LYS A 76 6.81 7.97 11.03
N ILE A 77 6.46 6.77 10.51
CA ILE A 77 6.48 6.49 9.07
C ILE A 77 5.39 7.29 8.35
N ALA A 78 4.17 7.31 8.86
CA ALA A 78 3.07 8.08 8.28
C ALA A 78 3.38 9.59 8.25
N ILE A 79 3.96 10.12 9.33
CA ILE A 79 4.38 11.53 9.43
C ILE A 79 5.49 11.82 8.41
N ALA A 80 6.49 10.95 8.28
CA ALA A 80 7.58 11.12 7.32
C ALA A 80 7.06 11.09 5.87
N ALA A 81 6.14 10.18 5.53
CA ALA A 81 5.50 10.12 4.22
C ALA A 81 4.82 11.44 3.85
N ALA A 82 4.08 12.03 4.79
CA ALA A 82 3.43 13.32 4.56
C ALA A 82 4.41 14.48 4.50
N LYS A 83 5.38 14.53 5.42
CA LYS A 83 6.28 15.69 5.59
C LYS A 83 7.37 15.75 4.54
N LYS A 84 8.02 14.62 4.25
CA LYS A 84 9.19 14.56 3.36
C LYS A 84 8.80 14.26 1.90
N PHE A 85 7.74 13.48 1.69
CA PHE A 85 7.33 13.01 0.36
C PHE A 85 6.05 13.67 -0.14
N GLY A 86 5.35 14.44 0.70
CA GLY A 86 4.12 15.12 0.33
C GLY A 86 2.91 14.20 0.18
N ALA A 87 3.07 12.90 0.43
CA ALA A 87 2.03 11.89 0.26
C ALA A 87 0.93 12.02 1.31
N ARG A 88 -0.31 11.64 0.96
CA ARG A 88 -1.33 11.38 1.97
C ARG A 88 -0.97 10.10 2.70
N SER A 89 -1.16 10.06 4.02
CA SER A 89 -0.84 8.86 4.80
C SER A 89 -1.89 8.58 5.88
N THR A 90 -2.02 7.30 6.23
CA THR A 90 -2.79 6.83 7.39
C THR A 90 -1.96 5.81 8.15
N GLY A 91 -1.78 6.04 9.44
CA GLY A 91 -1.25 5.03 10.35
C GLY A 91 -2.39 4.29 11.04
N ILE A 92 -2.35 2.97 11.06
CA ILE A 92 -3.30 2.13 11.80
C ILE A 92 -2.58 1.60 13.04
N GLU A 93 -3.06 1.96 14.23
CA GLU A 93 -2.47 1.59 15.50
C GLU A 93 -3.53 1.00 16.44
N TYR A 94 -3.22 -0.13 17.05
CA TYR A 94 -4.18 -0.83 17.91
C TYR A 94 -4.34 -0.16 19.28
N ASN A 95 -3.22 0.28 19.87
CA ASN A 95 -3.23 0.89 21.21
C ASN A 95 -3.79 2.32 21.14
N PRO A 96 -4.89 2.64 21.86
CA PRO A 96 -5.52 3.94 21.79
C PRO A 96 -4.63 5.09 22.27
N ASP A 97 -3.81 4.88 23.31
CA ASP A 97 -2.93 5.92 23.84
C ASP A 97 -1.78 6.21 22.87
N MET A 98 -1.26 5.17 22.19
CA MET A 98 -0.24 5.28 21.15
C MET A 98 -0.82 5.98 19.92
N ALA A 99 -2.03 5.61 19.48
CA ALA A 99 -2.72 6.27 18.37
C ALA A 99 -2.96 7.77 18.66
N ALA A 100 -3.41 8.11 19.88
CA ALA A 100 -3.58 9.49 20.30
C ALA A 100 -2.24 10.24 20.36
N LEU A 101 -1.16 9.62 20.82
CA LEU A 101 0.18 10.20 20.76
C LEU A 101 0.61 10.46 19.31
N ALA A 102 0.48 9.47 18.44
CA ALA A 102 0.85 9.58 17.03
C ALA A 102 0.07 10.70 16.32
N GLN A 103 -1.22 10.87 16.64
CA GLN A 103 -2.02 11.98 16.11
C GLN A 103 -1.50 13.35 16.60
N ARG A 104 -1.12 13.47 17.87
CA ARG A 104 -0.49 14.70 18.39
C ARG A 104 0.85 14.97 17.71
N ASN A 105 1.66 13.93 17.49
CA ASN A 105 2.94 14.04 16.77
C ASN A 105 2.74 14.55 15.33
N ALA A 106 1.72 14.07 14.62
CA ALA A 106 1.38 14.52 13.27
C ALA A 106 0.96 16.00 13.25
N GLN A 107 0.19 16.44 14.25
CA GLN A 107 -0.18 17.84 14.41
C GLN A 107 1.03 18.71 14.72
N ALA A 108 1.86 18.30 15.68
CA ALA A 108 3.09 19.02 16.04
C ALA A 108 4.10 19.10 14.88
N ALA A 109 4.13 18.09 14.01
CA ALA A 109 4.93 18.10 12.79
C ALA A 109 4.35 18.99 11.66
N GLY A 110 3.15 19.57 11.85
CA GLY A 110 2.46 20.41 10.87
C GLY A 110 1.83 19.64 9.71
N VAL A 111 1.64 18.33 9.85
CA VAL A 111 1.11 17.45 8.78
C VAL A 111 -0.21 16.76 9.14
N GLY A 112 -0.87 17.16 10.23
CA GLY A 112 -2.12 16.54 10.70
C GLY A 112 -3.25 16.52 9.68
N GLY A 113 -3.24 17.40 8.67
CA GLY A 113 -4.18 17.38 7.54
C GLY A 113 -3.86 16.31 6.47
N LYS A 114 -2.63 15.77 6.44
CA LYS A 114 -2.18 14.77 5.46
C LYS A 114 -1.86 13.41 6.09
N ALA A 115 -1.35 13.41 7.32
CA ALA A 115 -1.05 12.20 8.10
C ALA A 115 -2.14 12.01 9.16
N GLN A 116 -3.00 11.05 8.93
CA GLN A 116 -4.05 10.66 9.88
C GLN A 116 -3.62 9.39 10.62
N ILE A 117 -3.96 9.31 11.90
CA ILE A 117 -3.75 8.10 12.68
C ILE A 117 -5.13 7.61 13.16
N VAL A 118 -5.41 6.37 12.90
CA VAL A 118 -6.65 5.74 13.31
C VAL A 118 -6.37 4.60 14.28
N GLN A 119 -7.15 4.54 15.35
CA GLN A 119 -7.15 3.37 16.20
C GLN A 119 -7.82 2.22 15.46
N GLY A 120 -7.14 1.08 15.33
CA GLY A 120 -7.71 -0.07 14.63
C GLY A 120 -6.86 -1.32 14.73
N ASP A 121 -7.49 -2.45 14.45
CA ASP A 121 -6.82 -3.74 14.29
C ASP A 121 -6.45 -3.92 12.81
N ILE A 122 -5.16 -4.07 12.52
CA ILE A 122 -4.63 -4.23 11.16
C ILE A 122 -5.18 -5.47 10.43
N PHE A 123 -5.67 -6.49 11.16
CA PHE A 123 -6.21 -7.71 10.58
C PHE A 123 -7.65 -7.59 10.09
N VAL A 124 -8.37 -6.55 10.54
CA VAL A 124 -9.77 -6.30 10.15
C VAL A 124 -9.95 -4.93 9.49
N SER A 125 -8.93 -4.09 9.51
CA SER A 125 -8.95 -2.78 8.85
C SER A 125 -8.79 -2.94 7.34
N ASP A 126 -9.51 -2.09 6.58
CA ASP A 126 -9.33 -2.03 5.13
C ASP A 126 -8.15 -1.10 4.77
N PHE A 127 -7.11 -1.69 4.22
CA PHE A 127 -5.94 -0.99 3.68
C PHE A 127 -5.78 -1.17 2.15
N THR A 128 -6.78 -1.72 1.48
CA THR A 128 -6.73 -2.04 0.03
C THR A 128 -6.54 -0.83 -0.87
N GLN A 129 -6.85 0.38 -0.38
CA GLN A 129 -6.70 1.63 -1.10
C GLN A 129 -5.25 2.16 -1.13
N ALA A 130 -4.35 1.59 -0.32
CA ALA A 130 -2.96 2.01 -0.31
C ALA A 130 -2.29 1.81 -1.67
N THR A 131 -1.45 2.77 -2.07
CA THR A 131 -0.50 2.61 -3.18
C THR A 131 0.90 2.25 -2.65
N VAL A 132 1.16 2.59 -1.39
CA VAL A 132 2.33 2.18 -0.62
C VAL A 132 1.86 1.66 0.74
N LEU A 133 2.28 0.46 1.10
CA LEU A 133 2.03 -0.16 2.39
C LEU A 133 3.34 -0.29 3.14
N THR A 134 3.41 0.18 4.39
CA THR A 134 4.59 0.06 5.23
C THR A 134 4.30 -0.75 6.48
N MET A 135 5.29 -1.51 6.96
CA MET A 135 5.14 -2.38 8.13
C MET A 135 6.48 -2.55 8.87
N TYR A 136 6.41 -2.59 10.20
CA TYR A 136 7.47 -3.14 11.03
C TYR A 136 6.86 -4.14 12.02
N LEU A 137 6.57 -5.32 11.53
CA LEU A 137 5.84 -6.37 12.24
C LEU A 137 6.65 -7.67 12.24
N LEU A 138 6.38 -8.56 13.21
CA LEU A 138 7.02 -9.87 13.28
C LEU A 138 6.70 -10.73 12.05
N PRO A 139 7.55 -11.70 11.68
CA PRO A 139 7.33 -12.57 10.52
C PRO A 139 5.96 -13.26 10.51
N SER A 140 5.51 -13.75 11.66
CA SER A 140 4.19 -14.39 11.79
C SER A 140 3.02 -13.47 11.43
N LEU A 141 3.13 -12.17 11.73
CA LEU A 141 2.10 -11.17 11.40
C LEU A 141 2.16 -10.80 9.92
N ASN A 142 3.36 -10.66 9.34
CA ASN A 142 3.55 -10.47 7.91
C ASN A 142 2.90 -11.63 7.13
N MET A 143 3.13 -12.86 7.57
CA MET A 143 2.53 -14.05 6.97
C MET A 143 1.00 -14.07 7.06
N LYS A 144 0.44 -13.61 8.19
CA LYS A 144 -1.01 -13.51 8.39
C LYS A 144 -1.64 -12.43 7.50
N LEU A 145 -0.93 -11.33 7.24
CA LEU A 145 -1.39 -10.24 6.37
C LEU A 145 -1.19 -10.53 4.88
N ARG A 146 -0.23 -11.39 4.53
CA ARG A 146 0.17 -11.67 3.15
C ARG A 146 -0.99 -11.99 2.20
N PRO A 147 -2.01 -12.80 2.55
CA PRO A 147 -3.15 -13.04 1.65
C PRO A 147 -3.92 -11.76 1.30
N GLN A 148 -4.14 -10.86 2.26
CA GLN A 148 -4.79 -9.57 2.02
C GLN A 148 -3.89 -8.64 1.17
N ILE A 149 -2.58 -8.65 1.42
CA ILE A 149 -1.60 -7.87 0.65
C ILE A 149 -1.56 -8.33 -0.81
N LEU A 150 -1.55 -9.64 -1.06
CA LEU A 150 -1.58 -10.21 -2.41
C LEU A 150 -2.88 -9.92 -3.17
N ALA A 151 -3.97 -9.64 -2.45
CA ALA A 151 -5.25 -9.24 -3.04
C ALA A 151 -5.34 -7.74 -3.36
N MET A 152 -4.35 -6.93 -2.95
CA MET A 152 -4.30 -5.50 -3.28
C MET A 152 -4.10 -5.28 -4.77
N ARG A 153 -4.27 -4.04 -5.21
CA ARG A 153 -4.07 -3.67 -6.61
C ARG A 153 -2.66 -4.02 -7.08
N PRO A 154 -2.51 -4.68 -8.23
CA PRO A 154 -1.19 -4.88 -8.85
C PRO A 154 -0.44 -3.55 -9.00
N GLY A 155 0.83 -3.54 -8.59
CA GLY A 155 1.64 -2.33 -8.54
C GLY A 155 1.65 -1.61 -7.19
N THR A 156 0.85 -2.04 -6.20
CA THR A 156 1.02 -1.58 -4.81
C THR A 156 2.42 -1.97 -4.32
N ARG A 157 3.12 -1.02 -3.74
CA ARG A 157 4.48 -1.21 -3.21
C ARG A 157 4.38 -1.45 -1.71
N VAL A 158 4.93 -2.57 -1.27
CA VAL A 158 4.91 -3.03 0.12
C VAL A 158 6.32 -3.00 0.66
N VAL A 159 6.55 -2.27 1.72
CA VAL A 159 7.89 -2.14 2.31
C VAL A 159 7.87 -2.55 3.78
N THR A 160 8.81 -3.40 4.15
CA THR A 160 8.95 -3.83 5.54
C THR A 160 10.32 -3.48 6.12
N HIS A 161 10.34 -3.17 7.40
CA HIS A 161 11.57 -3.08 8.19
C HIS A 161 11.86 -4.43 8.84
N ALA A 162 13.09 -4.87 8.77
CA ALA A 162 13.71 -6.04 9.39
C ALA A 162 13.19 -7.41 8.93
N PHE A 163 11.90 -7.60 8.71
CA PHE A 163 11.30 -8.93 8.51
C PHE A 163 10.69 -9.07 7.11
N ASN A 164 10.97 -10.20 6.48
CA ASN A 164 10.50 -10.55 5.15
C ASN A 164 9.13 -11.27 5.18
N MET A 165 8.71 -11.80 4.03
CA MET A 165 7.48 -12.59 3.83
C MET A 165 7.79 -14.03 3.44
N GLU A 166 8.88 -14.60 4.01
CA GLU A 166 9.35 -15.97 3.83
C GLU A 166 9.52 -16.35 2.35
N ASP A 167 8.70 -17.27 1.83
CA ASP A 167 8.81 -17.78 0.46
C ASP A 167 8.33 -16.80 -0.63
N TRP A 168 7.74 -15.65 -0.25
CA TRP A 168 7.56 -14.56 -1.18
C TRP A 168 8.81 -13.68 -1.16
N GLU A 169 9.75 -13.99 -2.06
CA GLU A 169 11.00 -13.24 -2.20
C GLU A 169 10.74 -11.76 -2.53
N PRO A 170 11.49 -10.83 -1.91
CA PRO A 170 11.35 -9.41 -2.22
C PRO A 170 11.86 -9.08 -3.63
N ASP A 171 11.28 -8.05 -4.24
CA ASP A 171 11.75 -7.49 -5.51
C ASP A 171 13.05 -6.69 -5.31
N GLU A 172 13.23 -6.08 -4.13
CA GLU A 172 14.45 -5.35 -3.74
C GLU A 172 14.69 -5.50 -2.24
N SER A 173 15.96 -5.51 -1.84
CA SER A 173 16.38 -5.44 -0.44
C SER A 173 17.49 -4.42 -0.25
N SER A 174 17.57 -3.81 0.93
CA SER A 174 18.60 -2.87 1.31
C SER A 174 19.02 -3.09 2.75
N ASP A 175 20.23 -2.69 3.08
CA ASP A 175 20.72 -2.64 4.45
C ASP A 175 21.03 -1.18 4.82
N VAL A 176 20.61 -0.78 6.00
CA VAL A 176 20.87 0.52 6.59
C VAL A 176 21.43 0.28 7.99
N ASP A 177 22.74 0.36 8.13
CA ASP A 177 23.47 0.13 9.39
C ASP A 177 23.06 -1.17 10.09
N GLY A 178 23.04 -2.29 9.31
CA GLY A 178 22.65 -3.62 9.79
C GLY A 178 21.15 -3.85 9.92
N ARG A 179 20.32 -2.89 9.51
CA ARG A 179 18.85 -3.02 9.50
C ARG A 179 18.35 -3.27 8.09
N ARG A 180 17.71 -4.40 7.90
CA ARG A 180 17.19 -4.81 6.60
C ARG A 180 15.89 -4.07 6.28
N VAL A 181 15.77 -3.67 5.00
CA VAL A 181 14.54 -3.15 4.40
C VAL A 181 14.23 -3.99 3.18
N TYR A 182 12.97 -4.38 3.01
CA TYR A 182 12.52 -5.20 1.90
C TYR A 182 11.36 -4.54 1.17
N LEU A 183 11.38 -4.62 -0.16
CA LEU A 183 10.32 -4.11 -1.03
C LEU A 183 9.72 -5.26 -1.84
N TRP A 184 8.41 -5.29 -1.92
CA TRP A 184 7.62 -6.09 -2.86
C TRP A 184 6.71 -5.18 -3.68
N VAL A 185 6.47 -5.56 -4.92
CA VAL A 185 5.45 -4.95 -5.77
C VAL A 185 4.36 -5.99 -6.01
N VAL A 186 3.16 -5.76 -5.51
CA VAL A 186 2.04 -6.70 -5.64
C VAL A 186 1.84 -7.07 -7.11
N PRO A 187 1.99 -8.35 -7.50
CA PRO A 187 1.92 -8.77 -8.89
C PRO A 187 0.48 -8.91 -9.38
N ALA A 188 0.26 -8.70 -10.66
CA ALA A 188 -0.99 -9.09 -11.29
C ALA A 188 -1.13 -10.62 -11.33
N SER A 189 -2.37 -11.11 -11.34
CA SER A 189 -2.66 -12.54 -11.50
C SER A 189 -2.68 -12.90 -12.99
N VAL A 190 -1.66 -13.66 -13.43
CA VAL A 190 -1.50 -14.05 -14.84
C VAL A 190 -1.53 -15.56 -15.08
N ALA A 191 -1.57 -16.39 -14.03
CA ALA A 191 -1.65 -17.84 -14.18
C ALA A 191 -2.85 -18.28 -15.03
N GLY A 192 -2.67 -19.30 -15.86
CA GLY A 192 -3.71 -19.90 -16.69
C GLY A 192 -3.51 -19.69 -18.18
N ARG A 193 -4.56 -19.96 -18.96
CA ARG A 193 -4.54 -19.93 -20.41
C ARG A 193 -4.98 -18.57 -20.94
N TRP A 194 -4.28 -18.11 -21.99
CA TRP A 194 -4.54 -16.85 -22.65
C TRP A 194 -4.61 -17.02 -24.16
N ALA A 195 -5.64 -16.46 -24.80
CA ALA A 195 -5.66 -16.28 -26.25
C ALA A 195 -4.95 -14.98 -26.60
N MET A 196 -3.88 -15.05 -27.36
CA MET A 196 -3.03 -13.93 -27.72
C MET A 196 -3.08 -13.70 -29.24
N GLU A 197 -3.19 -12.44 -29.63
CA GLU A 197 -3.15 -12.00 -31.02
C GLU A 197 -1.99 -11.03 -31.22
N LEU A 198 -1.23 -11.25 -32.26
CA LEU A 198 -0.15 -10.38 -32.72
C LEU A 198 -0.64 -9.59 -33.93
N SER A 199 -0.27 -8.32 -34.02
CA SER A 199 -0.56 -7.45 -35.16
C SER A 199 0.65 -6.59 -35.50
N GLY A 200 0.91 -6.38 -36.79
CA GLY A 200 2.10 -5.71 -37.27
C GLY A 200 3.11 -6.68 -37.90
N ALA A 201 4.26 -6.17 -38.34
CA ALA A 201 5.28 -6.95 -39.04
C ALA A 201 4.77 -7.74 -40.25
N GLY A 202 3.69 -7.25 -40.91
CA GLY A 202 3.13 -7.82 -42.14
C GLY A 202 2.15 -8.98 -41.98
N ALA A 203 1.83 -9.39 -40.72
CA ALA A 203 0.89 -10.48 -40.45
C ALA A 203 0.08 -10.27 -39.15
N SER A 204 -1.10 -10.92 -39.13
CA SER A 204 -1.82 -11.17 -37.87
C SER A 204 -1.63 -12.65 -37.52
N GLU A 205 -1.21 -12.92 -36.29
CA GLU A 205 -0.94 -14.29 -35.81
C GLU A 205 -1.70 -14.52 -34.51
N LYS A 206 -2.38 -15.68 -34.40
CA LYS A 206 -3.07 -16.11 -33.18
C LYS A 206 -2.27 -17.19 -32.52
N ILE A 207 -1.96 -17.00 -31.25
CA ILE A 207 -1.23 -17.95 -30.41
C ILE A 207 -1.95 -18.11 -29.09
N SER A 208 -1.64 -19.17 -28.37
CA SER A 208 -2.11 -19.36 -26.99
C SER A 208 -0.91 -19.36 -26.05
N LEU A 209 -1.06 -18.69 -24.90
CA LEU A 209 -0.09 -18.80 -23.81
C LEU A 209 -0.68 -19.69 -22.71
N ASN A 210 0.16 -20.48 -22.07
CA ASN A 210 -0.16 -21.09 -20.78
C ASN A 210 0.90 -20.63 -19.78
N LEU A 211 0.46 -19.94 -18.71
CA LEU A 211 1.32 -19.32 -17.72
C LEU A 211 1.11 -19.98 -16.36
N ASP A 212 2.20 -20.35 -15.72
CA ASP A 212 2.27 -20.71 -14.31
C ASP A 212 2.86 -19.55 -13.53
N GLN A 213 2.39 -19.36 -12.29
CA GLN A 213 2.78 -18.20 -11.47
C GLN A 213 2.91 -18.59 -10.00
N LYS A 214 4.03 -18.19 -9.42
CA LYS A 214 4.21 -18.13 -7.97
C LYS A 214 4.66 -16.72 -7.59
N TYR A 215 3.74 -15.90 -7.04
CA TYR A 215 3.93 -14.48 -6.76
C TYR A 215 4.32 -13.70 -8.03
N GLN A 216 5.47 -13.01 -8.05
CA GLN A 216 5.99 -12.31 -9.23
C GLN A 216 6.78 -13.21 -10.19
N LYS A 217 7.08 -14.47 -9.80
CA LYS A 217 7.75 -15.43 -10.68
C LYS A 217 6.73 -16.07 -11.60
N ILE A 218 7.00 -16.02 -12.89
CA ILE A 218 6.16 -16.61 -13.92
C ILE A 218 7.00 -17.50 -14.82
N GLU A 219 6.40 -18.59 -15.28
CA GLU A 219 6.91 -19.50 -16.29
C GLU A 219 5.80 -19.80 -17.29
N GLY A 220 6.13 -20.40 -18.42
CA GLY A 220 5.08 -20.80 -19.34
C GLY A 220 5.55 -21.18 -20.72
N VAL A 221 4.56 -21.44 -21.56
CA VAL A 221 4.78 -21.85 -22.96
C VAL A 221 3.81 -21.09 -23.88
N ALA A 222 4.31 -20.82 -25.11
CA ALA A 222 3.49 -20.31 -26.21
C ALA A 222 3.21 -21.46 -27.19
N TYR A 223 1.95 -21.58 -27.60
CA TYR A 223 1.49 -22.53 -28.63
C TYR A 223 1.36 -21.77 -29.95
N LEU A 224 2.24 -22.07 -30.91
CA LEU A 224 2.32 -21.48 -32.24
C LEU A 224 1.76 -22.51 -33.24
N GLY A 225 0.43 -22.57 -33.35
CA GLY A 225 -0.23 -23.68 -34.04
C GLY A 225 0.04 -25.01 -33.34
N SER A 226 0.72 -25.93 -34.00
CA SER A 226 1.15 -27.23 -33.43
C SER A 226 2.51 -27.22 -32.73
N THR A 227 3.22 -26.07 -32.77
CA THR A 227 4.55 -25.93 -32.20
C THR A 227 4.50 -25.32 -30.79
N LEU A 228 5.33 -25.86 -29.89
CA LEU A 228 5.52 -25.35 -28.54
C LEU A 228 6.80 -24.53 -28.47
N ALA A 229 6.74 -23.33 -27.90
CA ALA A 229 7.88 -22.51 -27.59
C ALA A 229 7.86 -22.16 -26.08
N GLY A 230 8.89 -22.56 -25.34
CA GLY A 230 9.07 -22.16 -23.95
C GLY A 230 9.32 -20.66 -23.84
N LEU A 231 8.70 -20.01 -22.83
CA LEU A 231 8.98 -18.62 -22.56
C LEU A 231 10.40 -18.44 -22.04
N ARG A 232 11.04 -17.37 -22.48
CA ARG A 232 12.38 -16.98 -22.08
C ARG A 232 12.33 -15.66 -21.32
N GLU A 233 13.12 -15.56 -20.26
CA GLU A 233 13.27 -14.35 -19.45
C GLU A 233 11.92 -13.75 -19.03
N PRO A 234 10.96 -14.57 -18.58
CA PRO A 234 9.66 -14.06 -18.19
C PRO A 234 9.80 -13.17 -16.95
N ARG A 235 9.11 -12.03 -16.93
CA ARG A 235 9.15 -11.04 -15.86
C ARG A 235 7.75 -10.53 -15.58
N LEU A 236 7.44 -10.40 -14.29
CA LEU A 236 6.20 -9.79 -13.82
C LEU A 236 6.54 -8.86 -12.65
N SER A 237 6.28 -7.57 -12.79
CA SER A 237 6.43 -6.57 -11.74
C SER A 237 5.18 -5.71 -11.68
N GLY A 238 4.39 -5.89 -10.63
CA GLY A 238 3.07 -5.29 -10.55
C GLY A 238 2.19 -5.73 -11.72
N PHE A 239 1.76 -4.76 -12.50
CA PHE A 239 0.97 -4.96 -13.72
C PHE A 239 1.83 -5.03 -15.00
N ARG A 240 3.15 -4.92 -14.92
CA ARG A 240 4.04 -4.98 -16.07
C ARG A 240 4.48 -6.41 -16.31
N ILE A 241 4.29 -6.89 -17.55
CA ILE A 241 4.71 -8.22 -17.98
C ILE A 241 5.70 -8.11 -19.14
N GLY A 242 6.70 -8.98 -19.14
CA GLY A 242 7.63 -9.14 -20.24
C GLY A 242 8.05 -10.59 -20.38
N PHE A 243 8.27 -11.05 -21.59
CA PHE A 243 8.78 -12.38 -21.91
C PHE A 243 9.29 -12.42 -23.35
N ALA A 244 10.03 -13.44 -23.70
CA ALA A 244 10.38 -13.72 -25.07
C ALA A 244 10.07 -15.18 -25.41
N TYR A 245 9.98 -15.50 -26.69
CA TYR A 245 10.08 -16.86 -27.21
C TYR A 245 10.81 -16.87 -28.55
N VAL A 246 11.26 -18.05 -28.97
CA VAL A 246 11.83 -18.28 -30.29
C VAL A 246 10.88 -19.21 -31.06
N ASP A 247 10.45 -18.78 -32.24
CA ASP A 247 9.55 -19.58 -33.08
C ASP A 247 10.29 -20.73 -33.80
N ASN A 248 9.53 -21.55 -34.54
CA ASN A 248 10.08 -22.71 -35.27
C ASN A 248 10.99 -22.31 -36.46
N ARG A 249 11.05 -21.04 -36.81
CA ARG A 249 11.95 -20.49 -37.83
C ARG A 249 13.23 -19.90 -37.23
N GLY A 250 13.35 -19.97 -35.89
CA GLY A 250 14.49 -19.42 -35.16
C GLY A 250 14.36 -17.91 -34.86
N VAL A 251 13.23 -17.28 -35.15
CA VAL A 251 13.01 -15.84 -34.90
C VAL A 251 12.66 -15.63 -33.41
N ARG A 252 13.50 -14.87 -32.73
CA ARG A 252 13.20 -14.42 -31.35
C ARG A 252 12.22 -13.23 -31.40
N ARG A 253 11.22 -13.27 -30.54
CA ARG A 253 10.30 -12.16 -30.28
C ARG A 253 10.30 -11.81 -28.81
N ASP A 254 10.62 -10.56 -28.52
CA ASP A 254 10.62 -9.98 -27.17
C ASP A 254 9.33 -9.18 -26.98
N PHE A 255 8.60 -9.49 -25.92
CA PHE A 255 7.31 -8.89 -25.58
C PHE A 255 7.41 -8.03 -24.33
N THR A 256 6.80 -6.87 -24.37
CA THR A 256 6.56 -6.02 -23.20
C THR A 256 5.12 -5.60 -23.19
N GLY A 257 4.50 -5.54 -21.99
CA GLY A 257 3.10 -5.20 -21.91
C GLY A 257 2.60 -4.92 -20.50
N ARG A 258 1.29 -4.75 -20.44
CA ARG A 258 0.56 -4.45 -19.23
C ARG A 258 -0.59 -5.45 -19.05
N VAL A 259 -0.81 -5.83 -17.80
CA VAL A 259 -1.93 -6.69 -17.38
C VAL A 259 -3.02 -5.81 -16.77
N THR A 260 -4.26 -5.99 -17.20
CA THR A 260 -5.43 -5.31 -16.65
C THR A 260 -6.56 -6.32 -16.52
N GLY A 261 -6.73 -6.87 -15.31
CA GLY A 261 -7.69 -7.93 -15.05
C GLY A 261 -7.45 -9.17 -15.93
N SER A 262 -8.41 -9.52 -16.76
CA SER A 262 -8.35 -10.64 -17.70
C SER A 262 -7.76 -10.29 -19.07
N ASN A 263 -7.16 -9.11 -19.22
CA ASN A 263 -6.56 -8.66 -20.47
C ASN A 263 -5.08 -8.33 -20.29
N MET A 264 -4.31 -8.57 -21.34
CA MET A 264 -2.94 -8.07 -21.49
C MET A 264 -2.79 -7.40 -22.83
N GLU A 265 -1.96 -6.38 -22.92
CA GLU A 265 -1.63 -5.70 -24.17
C GLU A 265 -0.23 -5.10 -24.12
N GLY A 266 0.35 -4.90 -25.30
CA GLY A 266 1.66 -4.31 -25.38
C GLY A 266 2.27 -4.28 -26.77
N SER A 267 3.58 -4.24 -26.82
CA SER A 267 4.37 -4.29 -28.05
C SER A 267 5.33 -5.47 -28.05
N PHE A 268 5.72 -5.90 -29.23
CA PHE A 268 6.79 -6.86 -29.40
C PHE A 268 7.80 -6.36 -30.44
N ARG A 269 9.03 -6.89 -30.35
CA ARG A 269 10.10 -6.67 -31.31
C ARG A 269 10.76 -7.99 -31.63
N THR A 270 11.10 -8.20 -32.90
CA THR A 270 11.90 -9.35 -33.34
C THR A 270 13.40 -9.02 -33.29
N ASP A 271 14.25 -10.04 -33.28
CA ASP A 271 15.69 -9.90 -33.43
C ASP A 271 16.10 -9.26 -34.79
N ALA A 272 15.25 -9.39 -35.82
CA ALA A 272 15.41 -8.68 -37.09
C ALA A 272 14.95 -7.20 -37.05
N GLY A 273 14.55 -6.69 -35.89
CA GLY A 273 14.11 -5.30 -35.70
C GLY A 273 12.67 -4.98 -36.12
N GLN A 274 11.89 -5.97 -36.50
CA GLN A 274 10.46 -5.78 -36.81
C GLN A 274 9.69 -5.53 -35.49
N GLU A 275 8.74 -4.59 -35.52
CA GLU A 275 7.93 -4.23 -34.38
C GLU A 275 6.44 -4.47 -34.65
N GLY A 276 5.67 -4.73 -33.58
CA GLY A 276 4.25 -4.89 -33.66
C GLY A 276 3.59 -4.75 -32.29
N ARG A 277 2.29 -4.94 -32.30
CA ARG A 277 1.45 -4.92 -31.09
C ARG A 277 0.95 -6.32 -30.79
N TRP A 278 0.63 -6.55 -29.53
CA TRP A 278 -0.03 -7.77 -29.10
C TRP A 278 -1.09 -7.48 -28.06
N SER A 279 -2.09 -8.32 -28.04
CA SER A 279 -3.10 -8.36 -26.98
C SER A 279 -3.38 -9.81 -26.60
N ALA A 280 -3.80 -10.05 -25.37
CA ALA A 280 -4.23 -11.37 -24.92
C ALA A 280 -5.41 -11.27 -23.98
N THR A 281 -6.32 -12.26 -24.07
CA THR A 281 -7.48 -12.38 -23.19
C THR A 281 -7.44 -13.73 -22.50
N LYS A 282 -7.70 -13.73 -21.20
CA LYS A 282 -7.73 -14.93 -20.35
C LYS A 282 -8.91 -15.81 -20.75
N LYS A 283 -8.70 -17.11 -20.83
CA LYS A 283 -9.69 -18.14 -21.18
C LYS A 283 -10.28 -18.78 -19.93
#